data_d2375ff7fdd9db21a2e8ff42120d4ad3
#
_entry.id   d2375ff7fdd9db21a2e8ff42120d4ad3
#
_cell.length_a   1.000
_cell.length_b   1.000
_cell.length_c   1.000
_cell.angle_alpha   90.00
_cell.angle_beta   90.00
_cell.angle_gamma   90.00
#
_symmetry.space_group_name_H-M   'P 1'
#
loop_
_entity.id
_entity.type
_entity.pdbx_description
1 polymer ?
#
loop_
_entity_poly.entity_id
_entity_poly.type
_entity_poly.pdbx_seq_one_letter_code
_entity_poly.pdbx_strand_id
1 'polypeptide(L)'
;ITGEGGSGGALALAVADRVLMLENAIYSVISPEGCASIMWKDATRKQQAATALRYTATDVMSLGCVDDVVPEPPGGTQADAEKAFAMVNQRLVLHLDELKGMAVETLLERRYQKFRNIAQFYSAA
;
A
#
# COMPACT_ATOMS: atom_id res chain seq x y z
N ILE A 1 2.03 -1.38 8.66
CA ILE A 1 1.27 -2.42 7.93
C ILE A 1 -0.14 -1.93 7.71
N THR A 2 -0.64 -2.10 6.50
CA THR A 2 -1.96 -1.63 6.09
C THR A 2 -2.88 -2.83 5.83
N GLY A 3 -4.03 -2.87 6.49
CA GLY A 3 -5.17 -3.75 6.18
C GLY A 3 -6.19 -2.99 5.32
N GLU A 4 -6.53 -1.76 5.71
CA GLU A 4 -7.33 -0.84 4.92
C GLU A 4 -6.77 0.56 5.11
N GLY A 5 -6.33 1.18 4.03
CA GLY A 5 -5.79 2.54 4.05
C GLY A 5 -6.53 3.44 3.07
N GLY A 6 -7.11 4.54 3.60
CA GLY A 6 -7.83 5.50 2.78
C GLY A 6 -7.48 6.96 3.09
N SER A 7 -7.48 7.81 2.05
CA SER A 7 -7.36 9.26 2.13
C SER A 7 -6.17 9.73 2.98
N GLY A 8 -6.39 10.64 3.93
CA GLY A 8 -5.36 11.16 4.84
C GLY A 8 -4.74 10.10 5.74
N GLY A 9 -5.48 9.05 6.13
CA GLY A 9 -4.94 7.90 6.84
C GLY A 9 -3.95 7.10 6.00
N ALA A 10 -4.22 6.92 4.71
CA ALA A 10 -3.30 6.30 3.78
C ALA A 10 -1.98 7.10 3.70
N LEU A 11 -2.07 8.43 3.57
CA LEU A 11 -0.90 9.30 3.53
C LEU A 11 -0.08 9.22 4.83
N ALA A 12 -0.74 9.22 6.00
CA ALA A 12 -0.06 9.11 7.29
C ALA A 12 0.75 7.81 7.45
N LEU A 13 0.24 6.70 6.91
CA LEU A 13 0.96 5.41 6.89
C LEU A 13 2.12 5.41 5.89
N ALA A 14 2.00 6.16 4.78
CA ALA A 14 2.97 6.18 3.70
C ALA A 14 4.30 6.86 4.06
N VAL A 15 4.36 7.71 5.10
CA VAL A 15 5.59 8.45 5.47
C VAL A 15 6.68 7.60 6.12
N ALA A 16 6.49 6.30 6.19
CA ALA A 16 7.43 5.34 6.76
C ALA A 16 8.55 4.96 5.77
N ASP A 17 9.67 4.43 6.31
CA ASP A 17 10.77 3.87 5.49
C ASP A 17 10.32 2.61 4.74
N ARG A 18 9.43 1.81 5.36
CA ARG A 18 8.79 0.64 4.75
C ARG A 18 7.29 0.69 4.97
N VAL A 19 6.55 0.50 3.90
CA VAL A 19 5.09 0.38 3.90
C VAL A 19 4.76 -1.05 3.47
N LEU A 20 4.19 -1.83 4.38
CA LEU A 20 3.76 -3.20 4.13
C LEU A 20 2.24 -3.23 4.02
N MET A 21 1.70 -4.09 3.19
CA MET A 21 0.28 -4.23 2.97
C MET A 21 -0.12 -5.71 3.05
N LEU A 22 -1.25 -6.02 3.67
CA LEU A 22 -1.80 -7.37 3.62
C LEU A 22 -2.29 -7.70 2.22
N GLU A 23 -2.22 -8.97 1.83
CA GLU A 23 -2.54 -9.43 0.47
C GLU A 23 -3.95 -9.06 0.01
N ASN A 24 -4.93 -9.14 0.92
CA ASN A 24 -6.33 -8.83 0.62
C ASN A 24 -6.73 -7.41 1.06
N ALA A 25 -5.77 -6.58 1.42
CA ALA A 25 -5.99 -5.20 1.82
C ALA A 25 -6.27 -4.27 0.64
N ILE A 26 -6.77 -3.10 0.94
CA ILE A 26 -6.92 -2.00 -0.02
C ILE A 26 -6.16 -0.76 0.46
N TYR A 27 -5.62 -0.01 -0.49
CA TYR A 27 -4.87 1.22 -0.22
C TYR A 27 -5.19 2.26 -1.29
N SER A 28 -5.94 3.31 -0.93
CA SER A 28 -6.47 4.28 -1.89
C SER A 28 -6.58 5.68 -1.30
N VAL A 29 -6.48 6.68 -2.16
CA VAL A 29 -6.70 8.09 -1.81
C VAL A 29 -8.19 8.39 -1.54
N ILE A 30 -9.11 7.63 -2.14
CA ILE A 30 -10.55 7.86 -2.09
C ILE A 30 -11.31 6.55 -2.29
N SER A 31 -12.55 6.47 -1.80
CA SER A 31 -13.43 5.34 -2.09
C SER A 31 -13.85 5.30 -3.57
N PRO A 32 -14.16 4.13 -4.14
CA PRO A 32 -14.68 4.03 -5.50
C PRO A 32 -15.94 4.88 -5.75
N GLU A 33 -16.85 4.95 -4.78
CA GLU A 33 -18.05 5.78 -4.85
C GLU A 33 -17.70 7.27 -4.91
N GLY A 34 -16.77 7.71 -4.05
CA GLY A 34 -16.28 9.09 -4.05
C GLY A 34 -15.59 9.45 -5.37
N CYS A 35 -14.72 8.57 -5.87
CA CYS A 35 -14.08 8.74 -7.15
C CYS A 35 -15.10 8.84 -8.30
N ALA A 36 -16.08 7.94 -8.34
CA ALA A 36 -17.13 7.94 -9.35
C ALA A 36 -17.96 9.24 -9.33
N SER A 37 -18.29 9.70 -8.13
CA SER A 37 -19.05 10.95 -7.94
C SER A 37 -18.28 12.18 -8.47
N ILE A 38 -16.97 12.23 -8.23
CA ILE A 38 -16.12 13.34 -8.71
C ILE A 38 -15.92 13.27 -10.24
N MET A 39 -15.54 12.09 -10.75
CA MET A 39 -15.16 11.94 -12.15
C MET A 39 -16.35 11.98 -13.12
N TRP A 40 -17.47 11.37 -12.71
CA TRP A 40 -18.64 11.20 -13.60
C TRP A 40 -19.93 11.81 -13.07
N LYS A 41 -19.90 12.39 -11.86
CA LYS A 41 -21.09 12.89 -11.14
C LYS A 41 -22.17 11.80 -10.94
N ASP A 42 -21.71 10.55 -10.84
CA ASP A 42 -22.58 9.36 -10.76
C ASP A 42 -21.90 8.27 -9.89
N ALA A 43 -22.32 8.14 -8.64
CA ALA A 43 -21.77 7.16 -7.70
C ALA A 43 -22.06 5.70 -8.11
N THR A 44 -23.04 5.44 -9.00
CA THR A 44 -23.34 4.08 -9.46
C THR A 44 -22.20 3.50 -10.31
N ARG A 45 -21.32 4.33 -10.87
CA ARG A 45 -20.13 3.93 -11.64
C ARG A 45 -18.96 3.47 -10.78
N LYS A 46 -19.21 3.10 -9.54
CA LYS A 46 -18.17 2.66 -8.58
C LYS A 46 -17.31 1.49 -9.07
N GLN A 47 -17.86 0.56 -9.84
CA GLN A 47 -17.08 -0.55 -10.40
C GLN A 47 -16.02 -0.06 -11.40
N GLN A 48 -16.40 0.88 -12.25
CA GLN A 48 -15.46 1.51 -13.18
C GLN A 48 -14.38 2.29 -12.44
N ALA A 49 -14.78 3.02 -11.39
CA ALA A 49 -13.84 3.73 -10.52
C ALA A 49 -12.88 2.78 -9.80
N ALA A 50 -13.38 1.68 -9.26
CA ALA A 50 -12.58 0.67 -8.58
C ALA A 50 -11.48 0.10 -9.49
N THR A 51 -11.84 -0.23 -10.73
CA THR A 51 -10.87 -0.71 -11.73
C THR A 51 -9.82 0.35 -12.06
N ALA A 52 -10.22 1.61 -12.22
CA ALA A 52 -9.31 2.70 -12.56
C ALA A 52 -8.38 3.09 -11.41
N LEU A 53 -8.83 3.00 -10.16
CA LEU A 53 -8.04 3.33 -8.97
C LEU A 53 -6.88 2.35 -8.70
N ARG A 54 -6.97 1.10 -9.16
CA ARG A 54 -5.90 0.10 -8.99
C ARG A 54 -5.39 0.05 -7.56
N TYR A 55 -6.27 -0.14 -6.58
CA TYR A 55 -6.00 0.00 -5.15
C TYR A 55 -5.75 -1.33 -4.42
N THR A 56 -5.68 -2.44 -5.14
CA THR A 56 -5.37 -3.76 -4.57
C THR A 56 -3.88 -3.88 -4.24
N ALA A 57 -3.52 -4.81 -3.35
CA ALA A 57 -2.13 -5.01 -2.95
C ALA A 57 -1.18 -5.24 -4.14
N THR A 58 -1.60 -6.06 -5.10
CA THR A 58 -0.83 -6.33 -6.32
C THR A 58 -0.64 -5.07 -7.16
N ASP A 59 -1.70 -4.27 -7.31
CA ASP A 59 -1.65 -3.03 -8.10
C ASP A 59 -0.73 -2.00 -7.47
N VAL A 60 -0.93 -1.68 -6.18
CA VAL A 60 -0.14 -0.64 -5.50
C VAL A 60 1.33 -1.05 -5.33
N MET A 61 1.62 -2.35 -5.23
CA MET A 61 2.99 -2.88 -5.29
C MET A 61 3.61 -2.61 -6.66
N SER A 62 2.89 -2.89 -7.74
CA SER A 62 3.37 -2.64 -9.11
C SER A 62 3.60 -1.14 -9.40
N LEU A 63 2.88 -0.26 -8.70
CA LEU A 63 3.03 1.19 -8.80
C LEU A 63 4.11 1.75 -7.86
N GLY A 64 4.77 0.93 -7.07
CA GLY A 64 5.81 1.35 -6.12
C GLY A 64 5.28 2.13 -4.91
N CYS A 65 3.98 2.02 -4.62
CA CYS A 65 3.35 2.71 -3.48
C CYS A 65 3.53 1.97 -2.15
N VAL A 66 3.79 0.67 -2.20
CA VAL A 66 4.12 -0.16 -1.04
C VAL A 66 5.41 -0.93 -1.30
N ASP A 67 6.12 -1.30 -0.23
CA ASP A 67 7.44 -1.94 -0.33
C ASP A 67 7.35 -3.47 -0.25
N ASP A 68 6.28 -4.01 0.33
CA ASP A 68 6.07 -5.46 0.43
C ASP A 68 4.60 -5.79 0.63
N VAL A 69 4.20 -6.97 0.14
CA VAL A 69 2.87 -7.55 0.35
C VAL A 69 3.00 -8.77 1.26
N VAL A 70 2.34 -8.71 2.40
CA VAL A 70 2.30 -9.79 3.38
C VAL A 70 1.21 -10.76 2.97
N PRO A 71 1.53 -12.02 2.63
CA PRO A 71 0.52 -13.00 2.28
C PRO A 71 -0.39 -13.31 3.47
N GLU A 72 -1.60 -13.77 3.18
CA GLU A 72 -2.57 -14.14 4.19
C GLU A 72 -2.89 -15.64 4.15
N PRO A 73 -3.33 -16.25 5.27
CA PRO A 73 -3.81 -17.62 5.26
C PRO A 73 -5.00 -17.81 4.32
N PRO A 74 -5.24 -19.02 3.80
CA PRO A 74 -6.46 -19.30 3.06
C PRO A 74 -7.72 -18.94 3.85
N GLY A 75 -8.59 -18.12 3.26
CA GLY A 75 -9.77 -17.56 3.91
C GLY A 75 -9.55 -16.22 4.62
N GLY A 76 -8.35 -15.65 4.52
CA GLY A 76 -7.98 -14.36 5.09
C GLY A 76 -7.48 -14.43 6.55
N THR A 77 -7.04 -13.30 7.06
CA THR A 77 -6.46 -13.16 8.42
C THR A 77 -7.40 -13.66 9.52
N GLN A 78 -8.70 -13.46 9.39
CA GLN A 78 -9.70 -13.89 10.37
C GLN A 78 -9.92 -15.40 10.43
N ALA A 79 -9.55 -16.13 9.37
CA ALA A 79 -9.71 -17.59 9.33
C ALA A 79 -8.64 -18.31 10.16
N ASP A 80 -7.44 -17.75 10.23
CA ASP A 80 -6.30 -18.27 11.00
C ASP A 80 -5.41 -17.12 11.47
N ALA A 81 -5.82 -16.51 12.59
CA ALA A 81 -5.14 -15.33 13.12
C ALA A 81 -3.70 -15.63 13.58
N GLU A 82 -3.45 -16.81 14.18
CA GLU A 82 -2.11 -17.18 14.65
C GLU A 82 -1.13 -17.30 13.49
N LYS A 83 -1.55 -17.96 12.40
CA LYS A 83 -0.75 -18.06 11.19
C LYS A 83 -0.54 -16.70 10.53
N ALA A 84 -1.58 -15.86 10.48
CA ALA A 84 -1.48 -14.50 9.96
C ALA A 84 -0.46 -13.68 10.75
N PHE A 85 -0.50 -13.73 12.10
CA PHE A 85 0.46 -13.03 12.96
C PHE A 85 1.89 -13.54 12.76
N ALA A 86 2.08 -14.84 12.58
CA ALA A 86 3.40 -15.41 12.29
C ALA A 86 3.95 -14.88 10.95
N MET A 87 3.12 -14.81 9.90
CA MET A 87 3.49 -14.28 8.60
C MET A 87 3.83 -12.79 8.64
N VAL A 88 3.00 -12.00 9.34
CA VAL A 88 3.25 -10.57 9.58
C VAL A 88 4.55 -10.37 10.35
N ASN A 89 4.76 -11.13 11.45
CA ASN A 89 5.97 -11.02 12.27
C ASN A 89 7.22 -11.33 11.45
N GLN A 90 7.20 -12.36 10.62
CA GLN A 90 8.32 -12.71 9.75
C GLN A 90 8.71 -11.55 8.84
N ARG A 91 7.75 -10.87 8.21
CA ARG A 91 8.00 -9.72 7.35
C ARG A 91 8.48 -8.50 8.12
N LEU A 92 7.90 -8.26 9.30
CA LEU A 92 8.34 -7.17 10.18
C LEU A 92 9.80 -7.33 10.60
N VAL A 93 10.19 -8.51 11.08
CA VAL A 93 11.57 -8.80 11.50
C VAL A 93 12.52 -8.59 10.32
N LEU A 94 12.21 -9.14 9.15
CA LEU A 94 13.02 -8.98 7.94
C LEU A 94 13.30 -7.50 7.63
N HIS A 95 12.26 -6.67 7.55
CA HIS A 95 12.41 -5.26 7.22
C HIS A 95 13.06 -4.44 8.33
N LEU A 96 12.75 -4.75 9.60
CA LEU A 96 13.38 -4.08 10.75
C LEU A 96 14.88 -4.37 10.84
N ASP A 97 15.29 -5.60 10.60
CA ASP A 97 16.71 -5.96 10.64
C ASP A 97 17.50 -5.28 9.49
N GLU A 98 16.89 -5.18 8.30
CA GLU A 98 17.48 -4.37 7.21
C GLU A 98 17.65 -2.90 7.64
N LEU A 99 16.59 -2.28 8.18
CA LEU A 99 16.61 -0.87 8.55
C LEU A 99 17.56 -0.56 9.71
N LYS A 100 17.63 -1.42 10.73
CA LYS A 100 18.54 -1.27 11.87
C LYS A 100 20.02 -1.27 11.47
N GLY A 101 20.36 -1.93 10.37
CA GLY A 101 21.73 -1.98 9.85
C GLY A 101 22.16 -0.70 9.10
N MET A 102 21.26 0.27 8.92
CA MET A 102 21.52 1.48 8.15
C MET A 102 21.80 2.70 9.04
N ALA A 103 22.71 3.57 8.62
CA ALA A 103 22.89 4.89 9.23
C ALA A 103 21.64 5.75 9.01
N VAL A 104 21.34 6.64 9.96
CA VAL A 104 20.14 7.50 9.91
C VAL A 104 20.11 8.36 8.64
N GLU A 105 21.24 8.91 8.25
CA GLU A 105 21.39 9.73 7.04
C GLU A 105 21.02 8.92 5.79
N THR A 106 21.41 7.65 5.73
CA THR A 106 21.07 6.74 4.63
C THR A 106 19.57 6.44 4.61
N LEU A 107 18.94 6.24 5.78
CA LEU A 107 17.50 6.03 5.88
C LEU A 107 16.71 7.25 5.37
N LEU A 108 17.11 8.45 5.79
CA LEU A 108 16.48 9.70 5.38
C LEU A 108 16.59 9.91 3.87
N GLU A 109 17.78 9.70 3.29
CA GLU A 109 18.00 9.84 1.85
C GLU A 109 17.18 8.80 1.06
N ARG A 110 17.21 7.52 1.46
CA ARG A 110 16.43 6.47 0.79
C ARG A 110 14.93 6.76 0.84
N ARG A 111 14.41 7.23 1.98
CA ARG A 111 13.02 7.61 2.12
C ARG A 111 12.68 8.79 1.22
N TYR A 112 13.52 9.82 1.15
CA TYR A 112 13.36 10.94 0.24
C TYR A 112 13.30 10.48 -1.22
N GLN A 113 14.25 9.65 -1.66
CA GLN A 113 14.29 9.13 -3.02
C GLN A 113 13.08 8.25 -3.34
N LYS A 114 12.63 7.44 -2.38
CA LYS A 114 11.40 6.67 -2.54
C LYS A 114 10.22 7.58 -2.92
N PHE A 115 9.99 8.67 -2.20
CA PHE A 115 8.90 9.59 -2.51
C PHE A 115 9.10 10.33 -3.83
N ARG A 116 10.33 10.70 -4.16
CA ARG A 116 10.63 11.35 -5.45
C ARG A 116 10.39 10.43 -6.65
N ASN A 117 10.48 9.12 -6.47
CA ASN A 117 10.32 8.12 -7.51
C ASN A 117 8.91 7.53 -7.60
N ILE A 118 8.02 7.84 -6.65
CA ILE A 118 6.60 7.51 -6.79
C ILE A 118 6.02 8.36 -7.94
N ALA A 119 5.17 7.76 -8.77
CA ALA A 119 4.57 8.41 -9.93
C ALA A 119 5.57 8.76 -11.04
N GLN A 120 6.09 7.74 -11.70
CA GLN A 120 6.79 7.93 -12.97
C GLN A 120 5.76 8.34 -14.04
N PHE A 121 5.85 9.58 -14.47
CA PHE A 121 5.05 10.07 -15.59
C PHE A 121 5.72 9.60 -16.88
N TYR A 122 5.04 8.76 -17.64
CA TYR A 122 5.43 8.51 -19.01
C TYR A 122 4.97 9.73 -19.82
N SER A 123 5.89 10.60 -20.25
CA SER A 123 5.59 11.50 -21.34
C SER A 123 5.35 10.62 -22.56
N ALA A 124 4.14 10.68 -23.12
CA ALA A 124 3.90 10.12 -24.45
C ALA A 124 4.88 10.81 -25.42
N ALA A 125 5.72 10.00 -26.09
CA ALA A 125 6.59 10.47 -27.16
C ALA A 125 5.76 10.91 -28.36
#